data_ef1af1bc78154a621c2ba31381858c43
#
_entry.id   ef1af1bc78154a621c2ba31381858c43
#
_cell.length_a   1.000
_cell.length_b   1.000
_cell.length_c   1.000
_cell.angle_alpha   90.00
_cell.angle_beta   90.00
_cell.angle_gamma   90.00
#
_symmetry.space_group_name_H-M   'P 1'
#
loop_
_entity.id
_entity.type
_entity.pdbx_description
1 polymer ?
#
loop_
_entity_poly.entity_id
_entity_poly.type
_entity_poly.pdbx_seq_one_letter_code
_entity_poly.pdbx_strand_id
1 'polypeptide(L)'
;MPRMTRTLRRRPVDSGRAIAAQASAQSSMAGGAPRRRRTGIGVLAVLVGGCLSACGTGLAPAAGGSATVAGPIPSGLESFYRQAVTWYPCAATDGMEKASEKTAQASASTTAAATASAPATATPSSESATDATGTAGSSEETDTATFSCAVITVPLDYANPKGETISIAVKKRAATGGHSQGALFINPGGPGDSGVSFAERASNAFSPDLLNAYDIIGFDPRGVGSSTAITCSSDDDSSSSTAEPSASGTPSAGSTPSATASAGTASGTGSFEEWAESTRQSFQELSEQCGSNTEPAALLDHVDTVSAARDLDILRALAGQEKLNYLGFSYGTYLASVYAENFPGNTGRIVLDGAIDPSLSLAEQGLGQAKGFEQALRTYVDYCQSSSGCPLSGGTDVGVQQIRDLITSANSTPLATGDPNRTVTGSDIVTALSEYLYTTEQNWEPLNKALDQAINHRDGSAFAASEEQDSPSKDDGGGAFQAVTCLDYPVEGDTTTWAAQYEQAKREAPIFADSAVGMDLVCSVWGHNGTRKPAQIHARGAAPILVVGTTGDPATPYAWSKSLAEQLDSGQLLTWEGNGHTAYGGDASCVNDAVDAYLISGTMPKKGLTCHGNE
;
A
#
# COMPACT_ATOMS: atom_id res chain seq x y z
N MET A 1 -56.43 -18.54 -38.85
CA MET A 1 -57.45 -17.53 -39.18
C MET A 1 -58.08 -17.05 -37.88
N PRO A 2 -58.36 -15.76 -37.66
CA PRO A 2 -57.83 -14.58 -38.32
C PRO A 2 -57.09 -13.61 -37.40
N ARG A 3 -56.36 -12.76 -38.05
CA ARG A 3 -55.71 -11.53 -37.63
C ARG A 3 -56.69 -10.52 -36.98
N MET A 4 -56.17 -9.73 -36.03
CA MET A 4 -56.57 -8.32 -35.90
C MET A 4 -55.39 -7.46 -35.42
N THR A 5 -54.86 -6.72 -36.34
CA THR A 5 -54.05 -5.53 -36.25
C THR A 5 -54.85 -4.37 -35.65
N ARG A 6 -54.21 -3.58 -34.75
CA ARG A 6 -54.60 -2.19 -34.55
C ARG A 6 -53.38 -1.32 -34.23
N THR A 7 -52.95 -0.62 -35.23
CA THR A 7 -52.18 0.62 -35.22
C THR A 7 -53.02 1.76 -34.67
N LEU A 8 -52.35 2.70 -33.93
CA LEU A 8 -52.65 4.15 -33.88
C LEU A 8 -51.70 4.82 -32.89
N ARG A 9 -50.83 5.56 -33.39
CA ARG A 9 -50.68 7.00 -33.71
C ARG A 9 -49.87 7.72 -32.64
N ARG A 10 -48.76 8.23 -33.13
CA ARG A 10 -47.96 9.34 -32.55
C ARG A 10 -48.78 10.63 -32.55
N ARG A 11 -48.57 11.48 -31.51
CA ARG A 11 -48.46 12.94 -31.71
C ARG A 11 -47.58 13.53 -30.58
N PRO A 12 -46.80 14.57 -30.90
CA PRO A 12 -45.93 15.30 -29.98
C PRO A 12 -46.59 16.64 -29.58
N VAL A 13 -46.18 17.21 -28.42
CA VAL A 13 -46.36 18.63 -28.06
C VAL A 13 -45.24 18.90 -27.06
N ASP A 14 -44.29 19.64 -27.35
CA ASP A 14 -44.03 21.07 -27.54
C ASP A 14 -43.75 21.80 -26.25
N SER A 15 -42.53 22.29 -26.23
CA SER A 15 -41.94 23.53 -25.75
C SER A 15 -42.73 24.43 -24.78
N GLY A 16 -42.04 24.94 -23.77
CA GLY A 16 -42.42 26.18 -23.12
C GLY A 16 -41.65 26.58 -21.91
N ARG A 17 -40.56 27.33 -22.11
CA ARG A 17 -40.13 28.58 -21.44
C ARG A 17 -40.22 28.71 -19.91
N ALA A 18 -39.08 28.83 -19.27
CA ALA A 18 -38.46 30.05 -18.75
C ALA A 18 -39.38 31.01 -17.99
N ILE A 19 -39.09 31.23 -16.69
CA ILE A 19 -39.20 32.55 -16.07
C ILE A 19 -38.06 32.69 -15.04
N ALA A 20 -37.24 33.72 -15.26
CA ALA A 20 -36.33 34.35 -14.32
C ALA A 20 -37.07 35.49 -13.60
N ALA A 21 -36.75 35.73 -12.37
CA ALA A 21 -36.88 37.04 -11.67
C ALA A 21 -36.11 36.93 -10.37
N GLN A 22 -34.97 37.61 -10.15
CA GLN A 22 -34.81 39.03 -9.81
C GLN A 22 -35.37 39.39 -8.44
N ALA A 23 -34.45 39.79 -7.55
CA ALA A 23 -34.36 41.08 -6.85
C ALA A 23 -33.28 40.97 -5.79
N SER A 24 -32.10 41.60 -5.80
CA SER A 24 -31.73 43.01 -5.70
C SER A 24 -32.30 43.72 -4.46
N ALA A 25 -31.39 44.16 -3.62
CA ALA A 25 -31.17 45.53 -3.12
C ALA A 25 -30.39 45.50 -1.82
N GLN A 26 -29.15 46.05 -1.80
CA GLN A 26 -28.81 47.41 -1.36
C GLN A 26 -28.97 47.59 0.15
N SER A 27 -27.99 48.05 0.91
CA SER A 27 -27.32 49.35 0.95
C SER A 27 -26.28 49.33 2.06
N SER A 28 -25.00 49.63 1.85
CA SER A 28 -24.29 50.88 1.93
C SER A 28 -24.17 51.51 3.34
N MET A 29 -22.95 51.78 3.73
CA MET A 29 -22.30 52.98 4.25
C MET A 29 -21.13 52.58 5.16
N ALA A 30 -19.92 52.85 4.90
CA ALA A 30 -19.15 54.08 4.79
C ALA A 30 -18.46 54.50 6.11
N GLY A 31 -17.18 54.79 6.00
CA GLY A 31 -16.34 55.61 6.90
C GLY A 31 -15.26 54.77 7.60
N GLY A 32 -13.98 54.98 7.45
CA GLY A 32 -13.17 56.12 7.16
C GLY A 32 -11.79 55.84 7.79
N ALA A 33 -10.71 55.93 7.04
CA ALA A 33 -9.35 55.90 7.56
C ALA A 33 -9.01 57.21 8.28
N PRO A 34 -7.89 57.32 9.05
CA PRO A 34 -6.72 57.78 8.44
C PRO A 34 -5.36 57.19 8.92
N ARG A 35 -4.39 57.37 8.05
CA ARG A 35 -2.93 57.20 8.18
C ARG A 35 -2.35 57.96 9.37
N ARG A 36 -1.27 57.44 9.99
CA ARG A 36 -0.06 58.20 10.32
C ARG A 36 1.20 57.34 10.38
N ARG A 37 2.21 57.83 9.67
CA ARG A 37 3.63 57.43 9.69
C ARG A 37 4.31 57.91 10.98
N ARG A 38 5.42 57.21 11.34
CA ARG A 38 6.73 57.77 11.77
C ARG A 38 7.61 56.60 12.17
N THR A 39 8.64 56.23 11.41
CA THR A 39 10.08 56.64 11.48
C THR A 39 10.69 56.62 12.86
N GLY A 40 11.69 55.76 13.06
CA GLY A 40 12.62 55.76 14.17
C GLY A 40 13.81 54.83 13.87
N ILE A 41 14.91 55.44 13.54
CA ILE A 41 16.27 55.05 13.24
C ILE A 41 17.03 54.74 14.53
N GLY A 42 18.02 53.85 14.46
CA GLY A 42 19.17 53.82 15.36
C GLY A 42 19.47 52.41 15.85
N VAL A 43 20.58 51.88 15.86
CA VAL A 43 22.00 52.20 15.68
C VAL A 43 22.78 50.87 15.87
N LEU A 44 23.72 50.69 15.05
CA LEU A 44 24.80 49.72 14.96
C LEU A 44 25.63 49.59 16.25
N ALA A 45 26.01 48.39 16.63
CA ALA A 45 27.24 48.15 17.40
C ALA A 45 27.91 46.84 16.99
N VAL A 46 29.01 46.97 16.29
CA VAL A 46 30.01 45.96 16.00
C VAL A 46 30.91 45.82 17.23
N LEU A 47 31.18 44.61 17.66
CA LEU A 47 32.38 44.31 18.45
C LEU A 47 33.02 42.99 17.94
N VAL A 48 34.18 43.21 17.33
CA VAL A 48 35.18 42.22 16.95
C VAL A 48 36.03 41.89 18.19
N GLY A 49 36.22 40.61 18.46
CA GLY A 49 37.14 40.11 19.45
C GLY A 49 37.62 38.73 19.07
N GLY A 50 38.77 38.67 18.42
CA GLY A 50 39.45 37.42 18.13
C GLY A 50 40.30 36.97 19.32
N CYS A 51 40.48 35.65 19.46
CA CYS A 51 41.68 35.06 20.06
C CYS A 51 41.91 33.65 19.50
N LEU A 52 43.13 33.44 19.14
CA LEU A 52 43.76 32.25 18.54
C LEU A 52 44.06 31.14 19.55
N SER A 53 44.05 29.92 19.01
CA SER A 53 44.95 28.78 19.28
C SER A 53 44.79 27.97 20.54
N ALA A 54 44.48 26.67 20.36
CA ALA A 54 45.42 25.58 20.74
C ALA A 54 44.89 24.23 20.19
N CYS A 55 45.75 23.53 19.47
CA CYS A 55 45.60 22.11 19.10
C CYS A 55 45.56 21.23 20.34
N GLY A 56 44.59 20.30 20.37
CA GLY A 56 44.55 19.21 21.32
C GLY A 56 43.82 18.05 20.69
N THR A 57 44.57 17.06 20.19
CA THR A 57 44.07 15.78 19.72
C THR A 57 43.55 14.95 20.89
N GLY A 58 42.24 14.77 20.94
CA GLY A 58 41.62 13.85 21.87
C GLY A 58 40.31 13.37 21.20
N LEU A 59 40.30 12.12 20.74
CA LEU A 59 39.09 11.43 20.32
C LEU A 59 38.21 11.25 21.56
N ALA A 60 37.20 12.11 21.69
CA ALA A 60 36.08 11.88 22.59
C ALA A 60 34.95 11.18 21.84
N PRO A 61 34.19 10.25 22.46
CA PRO A 61 33.06 9.60 21.83
C PRO A 61 32.00 10.66 21.49
N ALA A 62 31.41 10.55 20.30
CA ALA A 62 30.37 11.44 19.86
C ALA A 62 29.19 11.43 20.84
N ALA A 63 29.06 12.50 21.60
CA ALA A 63 27.87 12.76 22.38
C ALA A 63 26.69 12.93 21.42
N GLY A 64 25.64 12.15 21.62
CA GLY A 64 24.41 12.27 20.89
C GLY A 64 23.91 13.71 20.90
N GLY A 65 23.99 14.38 19.76
CA GLY A 65 23.42 15.70 19.59
C GLY A 65 21.90 15.58 19.72
N SER A 66 21.34 16.33 20.69
CA SER A 66 19.89 16.55 20.71
C SER A 66 19.51 17.20 19.39
N ALA A 67 18.84 16.43 18.52
CA ALA A 67 18.28 16.95 17.29
C ALA A 67 17.33 18.12 17.66
N THR A 68 17.55 19.27 17.07
CA THR A 68 16.62 20.40 17.20
C THR A 68 15.35 19.99 16.44
N VAL A 69 14.28 19.70 17.18
CA VAL A 69 12.99 19.32 16.60
C VAL A 69 12.50 20.45 15.71
N ALA A 70 12.28 20.14 14.45
CA ALA A 70 11.76 21.08 13.47
C ALA A 70 10.23 21.13 13.54
N GLY A 71 9.66 22.26 13.90
CA GLY A 71 8.21 22.50 13.95
C GLY A 71 7.61 22.52 15.35
N PRO A 72 6.32 22.94 15.46
CA PRO A 72 5.63 23.00 16.75
C PRO A 72 5.30 21.58 17.24
N ILE A 73 5.72 21.27 18.45
CA ILE A 73 5.40 20.01 19.13
C ILE A 73 4.01 20.13 19.76
N PRO A 74 3.09 19.15 19.50
CA PRO A 74 1.81 19.10 20.20
C PRO A 74 2.01 18.99 21.72
N SER A 75 1.18 19.71 22.47
CA SER A 75 1.25 19.73 23.93
C SER A 75 1.08 18.34 24.54
N GLY A 76 1.96 17.97 25.46
CA GLY A 76 1.96 16.67 26.13
C GLY A 76 2.72 15.57 25.39
N LEU A 77 3.24 15.85 24.19
CA LEU A 77 4.02 14.89 23.38
C LEU A 77 5.53 15.24 23.36
N GLU A 78 5.98 16.20 24.16
CA GLU A 78 7.37 16.71 24.12
C GLU A 78 8.42 15.61 24.34
N SER A 79 8.14 14.61 25.18
CA SER A 79 9.05 13.49 25.44
C SER A 79 9.22 12.60 24.21
N PHE A 80 8.17 12.36 23.45
CA PHE A 80 8.21 11.53 22.24
C PHE A 80 8.95 12.22 21.09
N TYR A 81 8.71 13.50 20.88
CA TYR A 81 9.38 14.28 19.84
C TYR A 81 10.85 14.59 20.14
N ARG A 82 11.29 14.47 21.39
CA ARG A 82 12.66 14.77 21.81
C ARG A 82 13.43 13.56 22.34
N GLN A 83 12.89 12.36 22.19
CA GLN A 83 13.58 11.16 22.58
C GLN A 83 14.88 10.99 21.78
N ALA A 84 15.89 10.41 22.40
CA ALA A 84 17.13 10.08 21.72
C ALA A 84 16.90 8.83 20.85
N VAL A 85 17.17 8.94 19.55
CA VAL A 85 17.09 7.80 18.64
C VAL A 85 18.44 7.10 18.60
N THR A 86 18.44 5.81 18.93
CA THR A 86 19.64 4.97 18.86
C THR A 86 19.58 4.15 17.57
N TRP A 87 20.25 4.63 16.54
CA TRP A 87 20.43 3.88 15.31
C TRP A 87 21.54 2.84 15.48
N TYR A 88 21.30 1.62 14.99
CA TYR A 88 22.29 0.56 14.94
C TYR A 88 22.38 -0.03 13.52
N PRO A 89 23.58 -0.51 13.09
CA PRO A 89 23.69 -1.22 11.82
C PRO A 89 22.83 -2.49 11.83
N CYS A 90 21.98 -2.66 10.82
CA CYS A 90 21.15 -3.85 10.66
C CYS A 90 21.40 -4.53 9.30
N ALA A 91 20.93 -5.76 9.16
CA ALA A 91 21.07 -6.51 7.93
C ALA A 91 20.32 -5.82 6.78
N ALA A 92 20.74 -6.04 5.55
CA ALA A 92 20.03 -5.54 4.36
C ALA A 92 18.68 -6.23 4.19
N THR A 93 18.63 -7.51 4.53
CA THR A 93 17.45 -8.37 4.66
C THR A 93 17.29 -8.79 6.12
N ASP A 94 16.26 -9.56 6.45
CA ASP A 94 15.98 -10.09 7.79
C ASP A 94 15.48 -9.04 8.81
N GLY A 95 14.69 -8.10 8.35
CA GLY A 95 13.95 -7.17 9.21
C GLY A 95 14.85 -6.27 10.03
N MET A 96 14.69 -6.32 11.34
CA MET A 96 15.40 -5.48 12.31
C MET A 96 16.68 -6.13 12.88
N GLU A 97 17.13 -7.27 12.35
CA GLU A 97 18.29 -7.97 12.86
C GLU A 97 19.58 -7.15 12.72
N LYS A 98 20.45 -7.25 13.74
CA LYS A 98 21.76 -6.59 13.69
C LYS A 98 22.64 -7.20 12.63
N ALA A 99 23.31 -6.35 11.84
CA ALA A 99 24.29 -6.81 10.88
C ALA A 99 25.39 -7.65 11.59
N SER A 100 25.69 -8.83 11.06
CA SER A 100 26.80 -9.64 11.58
C SER A 100 28.13 -8.90 11.32
N GLU A 101 29.12 -9.05 12.25
CA GLU A 101 30.44 -8.40 12.11
C GLU A 101 31.13 -8.72 10.76
N LYS A 102 30.79 -9.84 10.14
CA LYS A 102 31.31 -10.28 8.84
C LYS A 102 30.76 -9.44 7.68
N THR A 103 29.51 -9.01 7.78
CA THR A 103 28.84 -8.17 6.76
C THR A 103 29.29 -6.70 6.88
N ALA A 104 29.50 -6.23 8.12
CA ALA A 104 29.99 -4.87 8.39
C ALA A 104 31.43 -4.66 7.86
N GLN A 105 32.30 -5.69 7.89
CA GLN A 105 33.65 -5.62 7.34
C GLN A 105 33.69 -5.63 5.81
N ALA A 106 32.77 -6.31 5.14
CA ALA A 106 32.66 -6.31 3.68
C ALA A 106 32.29 -4.92 3.15
N SER A 107 31.35 -4.22 3.80
CA SER A 107 30.96 -2.85 3.44
C SER A 107 32.07 -1.82 3.69
N ALA A 108 32.91 -2.00 4.73
CA ALA A 108 34.02 -1.11 5.01
C ALA A 108 35.22 -1.31 4.06
N SER A 109 35.41 -2.54 3.52
CA SER A 109 36.51 -2.84 2.59
C SER A 109 36.27 -2.29 1.20
N THR A 110 35.02 -2.18 0.73
CA THR A 110 34.69 -1.60 -0.57
C THR A 110 34.91 -0.09 -0.61
N THR A 111 34.73 0.61 0.50
CA THR A 111 34.96 2.08 0.59
C THR A 111 36.47 2.42 0.60
N ALA A 112 37.33 1.51 1.02
CA ALA A 112 38.79 1.72 1.08
C ALA A 112 39.52 1.39 -0.24
N ALA A 113 38.91 0.59 -1.12
CA ALA A 113 39.52 0.17 -2.40
C ALA A 113 39.33 1.17 -3.56
N ALA A 114 38.44 2.14 -3.40
CA ALA A 114 38.13 3.12 -4.46
C ALA A 114 39.13 4.30 -4.58
N THR A 115 40.19 4.37 -3.75
CA THR A 115 41.13 5.50 -3.71
C THR A 115 42.53 5.21 -4.24
N ALA A 116 42.81 4.05 -4.85
CA ALA A 116 44.12 3.78 -5.40
C ALA A 116 44.06 2.98 -6.70
N SER A 117 44.03 3.63 -7.84
CA SER A 117 44.83 3.33 -9.06
C SER A 117 44.25 3.98 -10.32
N ALA A 118 45.02 4.86 -10.92
CA ALA A 118 45.00 5.19 -12.32
C ALA A 118 46.43 4.95 -12.89
N PRO A 119 46.69 4.98 -14.22
CA PRO A 119 46.15 4.13 -15.27
C PRO A 119 47.30 3.36 -15.99
N ALA A 120 46.99 2.33 -16.75
CA ALA A 120 47.89 1.84 -17.80
C ALA A 120 47.06 1.39 -19.03
N THR A 121 47.41 2.02 -20.11
CA THR A 121 47.01 1.77 -21.51
C THR A 121 47.38 0.36 -22.02
N ALA A 122 46.45 -0.30 -22.71
CA ALA A 122 46.79 -1.29 -23.76
C ALA A 122 45.64 -1.45 -24.78
N THR A 123 46.02 -1.47 -26.03
CA THR A 123 45.31 -1.51 -27.30
C THR A 123 44.64 -2.87 -27.58
N PRO A 124 43.65 -2.93 -28.50
CA PRO A 124 42.83 -4.11 -28.71
C PRO A 124 43.41 -5.11 -29.69
N SER A 125 43.13 -6.39 -29.48
CA SER A 125 43.28 -7.44 -30.48
C SER A 125 41.99 -8.21 -30.65
N SER A 126 41.52 -8.28 -31.87
CA SER A 126 40.42 -9.07 -32.39
C SER A 126 40.73 -10.59 -32.30
N GLU A 127 39.72 -11.42 -31.94
CA GLU A 127 39.40 -12.65 -32.66
C GLU A 127 38.18 -13.40 -32.07
N SER A 128 37.26 -13.69 -32.99
CA SER A 128 36.42 -14.88 -33.16
C SER A 128 35.41 -15.33 -32.11
N ALA A 129 34.20 -15.37 -32.62
CA ALA A 129 33.00 -15.98 -32.06
C ALA A 129 33.14 -17.50 -31.88
N THR A 130 32.58 -18.00 -30.77
CA THR A 130 31.93 -19.32 -30.72
C THR A 130 30.75 -19.26 -29.75
N ASP A 131 29.67 -19.78 -30.24
CA ASP A 131 28.36 -20.07 -29.70
C ASP A 131 28.42 -20.72 -28.32
N ALA A 132 27.69 -20.16 -27.35
CA ALA A 132 27.28 -20.85 -26.12
C ALA A 132 25.95 -20.27 -25.62
N THR A 133 24.91 -21.06 -25.81
CA THR A 133 23.62 -20.93 -25.10
C THR A 133 23.85 -20.84 -23.60
N GLY A 134 23.73 -19.65 -23.06
CA GLY A 134 23.80 -19.37 -21.63
C GLY A 134 22.43 -18.96 -21.13
N THR A 135 21.87 -19.81 -20.31
CA THR A 135 20.78 -19.53 -19.37
C THR A 135 21.01 -18.17 -18.74
N ALA A 136 20.08 -17.26 -18.92
CA ALA A 136 20.04 -15.98 -18.19
C ALA A 136 19.79 -16.27 -16.71
N GLY A 137 20.84 -16.39 -15.94
CA GLY A 137 20.78 -16.26 -14.49
C GLY A 137 20.62 -14.77 -14.18
N SER A 138 19.55 -14.41 -13.53
CA SER A 138 19.41 -13.12 -12.89
C SER A 138 20.56 -12.95 -11.90
N SER A 139 21.53 -12.11 -12.23
CA SER A 139 22.51 -11.65 -11.24
C SER A 139 21.73 -10.74 -10.26
N GLU A 140 21.47 -11.22 -9.06
CA GLU A 140 21.13 -10.35 -7.95
C GLU A 140 22.26 -9.34 -7.80
N GLU A 141 22.00 -8.12 -8.24
CA GLU A 141 22.87 -6.98 -8.02
C GLU A 141 22.78 -6.69 -6.52
N THR A 142 23.79 -7.11 -5.75
CA THR A 142 23.81 -6.90 -4.29
C THR A 142 23.75 -5.39 -4.02
N ASP A 143 22.68 -4.94 -3.37
CA ASP A 143 22.54 -3.56 -2.93
C ASP A 143 23.72 -3.18 -2.04
N THR A 144 24.52 -2.21 -2.48
CA THR A 144 25.72 -1.74 -1.78
C THR A 144 25.39 -0.71 -0.69
N ALA A 145 24.11 -0.36 -0.50
CA ALA A 145 23.70 0.60 0.50
C ALA A 145 23.91 0.07 1.93
N THR A 146 24.11 0.99 2.85
CA THR A 146 24.16 0.65 4.27
C THR A 146 22.78 0.79 4.88
N PHE A 147 22.42 -0.16 5.73
CA PHE A 147 21.17 -0.17 6.47
C PHE A 147 21.38 0.15 7.94
N SER A 148 20.48 0.88 8.54
CA SER A 148 20.43 1.14 9.96
C SER A 148 18.99 1.10 10.46
N CYS A 149 18.82 0.50 11.64
CA CYS A 149 17.53 0.29 12.26
C CYS A 149 17.44 1.07 13.59
N ALA A 150 16.21 1.43 13.95
CA ALA A 150 15.91 2.04 15.23
C ALA A 150 14.51 1.61 15.70
N VAL A 151 14.29 1.65 17.00
CA VAL A 151 12.98 1.47 17.60
C VAL A 151 12.59 2.79 18.28
N ILE A 152 11.42 3.29 17.94
CA ILE A 152 10.89 4.58 18.41
C ILE A 152 9.72 4.32 19.35
N THR A 153 9.72 4.95 20.52
CA THR A 153 8.61 4.87 21.46
C THR A 153 7.54 5.91 21.12
N VAL A 154 6.27 5.50 21.08
CA VAL A 154 5.13 6.38 20.87
C VAL A 154 4.04 6.08 21.91
N PRO A 155 3.08 7.00 22.18
CA PRO A 155 1.99 6.67 23.07
C PRO A 155 1.08 5.61 22.45
N LEU A 156 0.62 4.66 23.25
CA LEU A 156 -0.47 3.76 22.85
C LEU A 156 -1.70 4.58 22.52
N ASP A 157 -2.17 5.40 23.46
CA ASP A 157 -3.33 6.28 23.33
C ASP A 157 -2.89 7.76 23.30
N TYR A 158 -3.12 8.42 22.17
CA TYR A 158 -2.85 9.86 22.01
C TYR A 158 -3.77 10.78 22.82
N ALA A 159 -4.90 10.28 23.33
CA ALA A 159 -5.73 11.02 24.28
C ALA A 159 -5.16 10.95 25.71
N ASN A 160 -4.32 9.93 26.00
CA ASN A 160 -3.63 9.74 27.28
C ASN A 160 -2.12 9.51 27.08
N PRO A 161 -1.35 10.49 26.60
CA PRO A 161 0.06 10.30 26.23
C PRO A 161 1.01 10.03 27.40
N LYS A 162 0.53 10.05 28.64
CA LYS A 162 1.27 9.68 29.84
C LYS A 162 0.96 8.25 30.30
N GLY A 163 0.09 7.56 29.58
CA GLY A 163 -0.25 6.16 29.81
C GLY A 163 0.77 5.20 29.25
N GLU A 164 0.30 4.08 28.78
CA GLU A 164 1.11 3.03 28.16
C GLU A 164 1.72 3.50 26.83
N THR A 165 2.84 2.90 26.46
CA THR A 165 3.57 3.22 25.24
C THR A 165 3.82 1.96 24.42
N ILE A 166 3.95 2.13 23.11
CA ILE A 166 4.29 1.08 22.16
C ILE A 166 5.56 1.46 21.39
N SER A 167 6.08 0.50 20.64
CA SER A 167 7.29 0.63 19.85
C SER A 167 6.97 0.65 18.36
N ILE A 168 7.61 1.54 17.61
CA ILE A 168 7.58 1.60 16.15
C ILE A 168 8.95 1.24 15.60
N ALA A 169 9.02 0.21 14.77
CA ALA A 169 10.22 -0.23 14.08
C ALA A 169 10.48 0.64 12.84
N VAL A 170 11.74 1.03 12.67
CA VAL A 170 12.16 1.90 11.58
C VAL A 170 13.43 1.36 10.95
N LYS A 171 13.45 1.19 9.65
CA LYS A 171 14.62 0.79 8.87
C LYS A 171 14.96 1.87 7.86
N LYS A 172 16.22 2.24 7.83
CA LYS A 172 16.76 3.24 6.93
C LYS A 172 17.79 2.62 5.99
N ARG A 173 17.55 2.72 4.69
CA ARG A 173 18.53 2.51 3.64
C ARG A 173 19.17 3.86 3.33
N ALA A 174 20.47 3.97 3.52
CA ALA A 174 21.19 5.21 3.25
C ALA A 174 21.22 5.54 1.75
N ALA A 175 21.20 6.82 1.42
CA ALA A 175 21.39 7.30 0.06
C ALA A 175 22.77 6.88 -0.48
N THR A 176 22.82 6.47 -1.74
CA THR A 176 24.07 6.01 -2.40
C THR A 176 24.81 7.11 -3.14
N GLY A 177 24.20 8.28 -3.35
CA GLY A 177 24.80 9.43 -4.05
C GLY A 177 25.81 10.27 -3.25
N GLY A 178 26.19 9.84 -2.06
CA GLY A 178 27.18 10.51 -1.21
C GLY A 178 26.68 11.71 -0.40
N HIS A 179 25.58 12.33 -0.81
CA HIS A 179 24.91 13.42 -0.07
C HIS A 179 23.38 13.25 -0.15
N SER A 180 22.79 12.80 0.95
CA SER A 180 21.34 12.71 1.08
C SER A 180 20.68 14.10 1.07
N GLN A 181 19.58 14.25 0.34
CA GLN A 181 18.70 15.44 0.42
C GLN A 181 17.79 15.40 1.66
N GLY A 182 17.81 14.32 2.43
CA GLY A 182 16.97 14.07 3.59
C GLY A 182 16.32 12.70 3.54
N ALA A 183 15.28 12.51 4.34
CA ALA A 183 14.53 11.27 4.39
C ALA A 183 13.34 11.29 3.42
N LEU A 184 13.13 10.18 2.72
CA LEU A 184 11.90 9.84 2.04
C LEU A 184 11.25 8.67 2.79
N PHE A 185 10.10 8.91 3.40
CA PHE A 185 9.32 7.86 4.05
C PHE A 185 8.52 7.09 3.02
N ILE A 186 8.42 5.78 3.18
CA ILE A 186 7.71 4.89 2.27
C ILE A 186 6.72 4.01 3.03
N ASN A 187 5.61 3.67 2.38
CA ASN A 187 4.65 2.69 2.88
C ASN A 187 4.05 1.90 1.70
N PRO A 188 4.12 0.56 1.72
CA PRO A 188 3.65 -0.30 0.63
C PRO A 188 2.13 -0.39 0.54
N GLY A 189 1.42 -0.27 1.66
CA GLY A 189 -0.03 -0.40 1.70
C GLY A 189 -0.53 -1.48 2.66
N GLY A 190 -1.40 -2.32 2.18
CA GLY A 190 -2.20 -3.30 2.91
C GLY A 190 -3.60 -2.74 3.24
N PRO A 191 -3.94 -2.31 4.50
CA PRO A 191 -3.07 -2.11 5.68
C PRO A 191 -2.48 -3.39 6.23
N GLY A 192 -1.35 -3.28 6.93
CA GLY A 192 -0.69 -4.43 7.55
C GLY A 192 0.63 -4.83 6.89
N ASP A 193 0.96 -4.29 5.72
CA ASP A 193 2.24 -4.57 5.07
C ASP A 193 3.41 -3.86 5.74
N SER A 194 4.55 -4.57 5.82
CA SER A 194 5.75 -4.07 6.48
C SER A 194 6.50 -3.04 5.62
N GLY A 195 6.60 -1.81 6.14
CA GLY A 195 7.46 -0.79 5.55
C GLY A 195 8.95 -1.08 5.77
N VAL A 196 9.32 -1.80 6.82
CA VAL A 196 10.68 -2.29 7.07
C VAL A 196 11.11 -3.25 5.95
N SER A 197 10.29 -4.25 5.64
CA SER A 197 10.53 -5.18 4.52
C SER A 197 10.50 -4.47 3.17
N PHE A 198 9.68 -3.44 3.01
CA PHE A 198 9.66 -2.66 1.77
C PHE A 198 10.95 -1.85 1.57
N ALA A 199 11.54 -1.28 2.63
CA ALA A 199 12.84 -0.62 2.55
C ALA A 199 13.98 -1.57 2.13
N GLU A 200 13.89 -2.85 2.48
CA GLU A 200 14.84 -3.88 2.05
C GLU A 200 14.84 -4.08 0.52
N ARG A 201 13.67 -4.00 -0.06
CA ARG A 201 13.45 -4.17 -1.51
C ARG A 201 13.47 -2.87 -2.30
N ALA A 202 13.86 -1.75 -1.67
CA ALA A 202 13.86 -0.43 -2.30
C ALA A 202 14.69 -0.38 -3.60
N SER A 203 15.77 -1.14 -3.71
CA SER A 203 16.59 -1.23 -4.93
C SER A 203 15.84 -1.85 -6.11
N ASN A 204 14.82 -2.65 -5.86
CA ASN A 204 13.99 -3.27 -6.91
C ASN A 204 12.76 -2.40 -7.26
N ALA A 205 12.36 -1.50 -6.36
CA ALA A 205 11.15 -0.72 -6.48
C ALA A 205 11.37 0.73 -6.95
N PHE A 206 12.57 1.28 -6.73
CA PHE A 206 12.84 2.71 -6.95
C PHE A 206 13.98 2.94 -7.93
N SER A 207 13.93 4.07 -8.62
CA SER A 207 14.96 4.45 -9.55
C SER A 207 16.32 4.68 -8.85
N PRO A 208 17.46 4.43 -9.54
CA PRO A 208 18.78 4.76 -9.02
C PRO A 208 18.92 6.24 -8.61
N ASP A 209 18.27 7.16 -9.32
CA ASP A 209 18.34 8.60 -9.03
C ASP A 209 17.63 8.94 -7.72
N LEU A 210 16.49 8.33 -7.44
CA LEU A 210 15.79 8.48 -6.16
C LEU A 210 16.59 7.89 -5.01
N LEU A 211 17.17 6.69 -5.20
CA LEU A 211 18.01 6.01 -4.21
C LEU A 211 19.34 6.75 -3.95
N ASN A 212 19.85 7.49 -4.92
CA ASN A 212 21.01 8.37 -4.76
C ASN A 212 20.66 9.64 -4.00
N ALA A 213 19.42 10.14 -4.13
CA ALA A 213 18.99 11.42 -3.60
C ALA A 213 18.54 11.33 -2.12
N TYR A 214 17.93 10.23 -1.69
CA TYR A 214 17.28 10.14 -0.39
C TYR A 214 17.78 8.98 0.47
N ASP A 215 17.80 9.21 1.78
CA ASP A 215 17.71 8.12 2.75
C ASP A 215 16.28 7.59 2.72
N ILE A 216 16.11 6.33 2.30
CA ILE A 216 14.78 5.70 2.27
C ILE A 216 14.46 5.20 3.67
N ILE A 217 13.33 5.61 4.22
CA ILE A 217 12.86 5.19 5.55
C ILE A 217 11.57 4.39 5.41
N GLY A 218 11.67 3.08 5.61
CA GLY A 218 10.53 2.22 5.85
C GLY A 218 10.25 2.11 7.35
N PHE A 219 9.00 2.03 7.71
CA PHE A 219 8.57 1.81 9.09
C PHE A 219 7.37 0.88 9.10
N ASP A 220 7.27 0.07 10.13
CA ASP A 220 6.08 -0.73 10.35
C ASP A 220 5.09 0.11 11.18
N PRO A 221 3.90 0.39 10.69
CA PRO A 221 2.89 1.08 11.49
C PRO A 221 2.58 0.33 12.79
N ARG A 222 1.95 1.00 13.75
CA ARG A 222 1.43 0.35 14.95
C ARG A 222 0.56 -0.85 14.58
N GLY A 223 0.73 -1.96 15.25
CA GLY A 223 0.04 -3.21 14.97
C GLY A 223 0.71 -4.09 13.91
N VAL A 224 1.81 -3.66 13.28
CA VAL A 224 2.39 -4.32 12.10
C VAL A 224 3.84 -4.78 12.35
N GLY A 225 4.17 -5.97 11.89
CA GLY A 225 5.51 -6.50 11.67
C GLY A 225 6.43 -6.39 12.90
N SER A 226 7.57 -5.70 12.73
CA SER A 226 8.58 -5.53 13.78
C SER A 226 8.25 -4.41 14.79
N SER A 227 7.17 -3.66 14.62
CA SER A 227 6.61 -2.76 15.63
C SER A 227 5.92 -3.55 16.75
N THR A 228 5.33 -2.87 17.74
CA THR A 228 4.39 -3.58 18.62
C THR A 228 3.25 -4.07 17.76
N ALA A 229 3.26 -5.38 17.45
CA ALA A 229 2.42 -6.02 16.45
C ALA A 229 1.13 -6.58 17.05
N ILE A 230 0.11 -6.70 16.21
CA ILE A 230 -1.05 -7.56 16.49
C ILE A 230 -0.61 -9.00 16.24
N THR A 231 -0.83 -9.88 17.20
CA THR A 231 -0.50 -11.29 17.13
C THR A 231 -1.78 -12.12 17.32
N CYS A 232 -2.09 -12.98 16.35
CA CYS A 232 -3.31 -13.77 16.37
C CYS A 232 -3.03 -15.29 16.56
N SER A 233 -1.79 -15.73 16.30
CA SER A 233 -1.35 -17.11 16.56
C SER A 233 -0.63 -17.22 17.90
N SER A 234 -0.67 -18.38 18.55
CA SER A 234 0.14 -18.67 19.73
C SER A 234 1.54 -19.14 19.30
N ASP A 235 2.60 -18.78 20.06
CA ASP A 235 4.00 -19.23 19.82
C ASP A 235 4.15 -20.76 19.75
N ASP A 236 3.20 -21.52 20.27
CA ASP A 236 3.20 -23.00 20.23
C ASP A 236 2.97 -23.54 18.82
N ASP A 237 2.32 -22.80 17.93
CA ASP A 237 2.07 -23.21 16.54
C ASP A 237 3.30 -23.00 15.62
N SER A 238 4.25 -22.16 16.00
CA SER A 238 5.46 -21.87 15.22
C SER A 238 6.56 -22.95 15.37
N SER A 239 6.46 -23.86 16.34
CA SER A 239 7.50 -24.86 16.65
C SER A 239 7.36 -26.21 15.92
N SER A 240 6.35 -26.38 15.05
CA SER A 240 6.06 -27.70 14.42
C SER A 240 6.74 -27.97 13.09
N SER A 241 7.71 -27.15 12.63
CA SER A 241 8.38 -27.35 11.33
C SER A 241 9.72 -28.10 11.36
N THR A 242 10.10 -28.77 12.47
CA THR A 242 11.26 -29.68 12.51
C THR A 242 10.90 -31.00 13.21
N ALA A 243 10.19 -31.89 12.54
CA ALA A 243 10.13 -33.31 12.91
C ALA A 243 10.09 -34.17 11.66
N GLU A 244 11.08 -35.04 11.52
CA GLU A 244 11.13 -36.13 10.53
C GLU A 244 9.91 -37.05 10.63
N PRO A 245 9.53 -37.77 9.55
CA PRO A 245 8.27 -38.47 9.49
C PRO A 245 8.30 -39.75 10.33
N SER A 246 7.50 -39.82 11.38
CA SER A 246 7.08 -41.08 11.99
C SER A 246 5.60 -41.32 11.73
N ALA A 247 5.34 -42.42 11.03
CA ALA A 247 4.02 -42.88 10.67
C ALA A 247 3.18 -43.22 11.90
N SER A 248 2.00 -42.67 12.00
CA SER A 248 0.69 -43.28 12.36
C SER A 248 -0.21 -42.30 13.13
N GLY A 249 -1.41 -42.12 12.61
CA GLY A 249 -2.57 -41.83 13.42
C GLY A 249 -3.34 -40.53 13.14
N THR A 250 -4.45 -40.69 12.44
CA THR A 250 -5.71 -39.91 12.45
C THR A 250 -5.71 -38.41 12.13
N PRO A 251 -6.62 -37.95 11.27
CA PRO A 251 -6.65 -36.56 10.77
C PRO A 251 -7.26 -35.63 11.81
N SER A 252 -6.52 -34.61 12.20
CA SER A 252 -7.04 -33.42 12.88
C SER A 252 -7.02 -32.28 11.89
N ALA A 253 -8.20 -31.76 11.58
CA ALA A 253 -8.38 -30.59 10.76
C ALA A 253 -7.88 -29.33 11.51
N GLY A 254 -6.94 -28.63 10.93
CA GLY A 254 -6.42 -27.38 11.44
C GLY A 254 -5.67 -26.65 10.32
N SER A 255 -6.41 -26.07 9.38
CA SER A 255 -5.86 -25.11 8.41
C SER A 255 -6.12 -23.72 8.94
N THR A 256 -5.08 -23.00 9.31
CA THR A 256 -5.11 -21.56 9.60
C THR A 256 -5.42 -20.81 8.30
N PRO A 257 -6.40 -19.88 8.28
CA PRO A 257 -6.69 -19.11 7.08
C PRO A 257 -5.59 -18.08 6.84
N SER A 258 -5.00 -18.12 5.65
CA SER A 258 -4.14 -17.06 5.09
C SER A 258 -4.90 -15.74 5.05
N ALA A 259 -4.26 -14.66 5.34
CA ALA A 259 -4.89 -13.36 5.61
C ALA A 259 -5.24 -12.48 4.40
N THR A 260 -5.11 -12.96 3.19
CA THR A 260 -6.11 -12.65 2.19
C THR A 260 -7.32 -13.50 2.54
N ALA A 261 -8.06 -13.07 3.56
CA ALA A 261 -9.25 -13.76 3.97
C ALA A 261 -10.24 -13.75 2.80
N SER A 262 -10.12 -14.74 1.95
CA SER A 262 -11.25 -15.20 1.19
C SER A 262 -12.29 -15.60 2.24
N ALA A 263 -13.16 -14.67 2.61
CA ALA A 263 -14.39 -15.01 3.26
C ALA A 263 -14.94 -16.20 2.46
N GLY A 264 -15.06 -17.35 3.10
CA GLY A 264 -15.40 -18.61 2.44
C GLY A 264 -16.50 -18.36 1.42
N THR A 265 -16.26 -18.68 0.15
CA THR A 265 -17.11 -18.27 -0.96
C THR A 265 -18.53 -18.79 -0.79
N ALA A 266 -19.52 -17.92 -0.88
CA ALA A 266 -20.93 -18.28 -1.03
C ALA A 266 -21.23 -19.04 -2.34
N SER A 267 -20.21 -19.37 -3.14
CA SER A 267 -20.31 -20.19 -4.36
C SER A 267 -20.56 -21.68 -4.10
N GLY A 268 -20.55 -22.13 -2.83
CA GLY A 268 -21.18 -23.39 -2.44
C GLY A 268 -22.71 -23.28 -2.51
N THR A 269 -23.42 -24.38 -2.57
CA THR A 269 -24.87 -24.49 -2.63
C THR A 269 -25.65 -23.89 -1.44
N GLY A 270 -24.97 -23.09 -0.59
CA GLY A 270 -25.51 -22.43 0.60
C GLY A 270 -26.12 -21.06 0.31
N SER A 271 -27.01 -20.62 1.20
CA SER A 271 -27.60 -19.26 1.16
C SER A 271 -26.59 -18.21 1.63
N PHE A 272 -26.86 -16.93 1.31
CA PHE A 272 -26.05 -15.81 1.85
C PHE A 272 -26.02 -15.84 3.39
N GLU A 273 -27.11 -16.22 4.03
CA GLU A 273 -27.20 -16.34 5.49
C GLU A 273 -26.26 -17.39 6.07
N GLU A 274 -26.11 -18.55 5.40
CA GLU A 274 -25.18 -19.60 5.83
C GLU A 274 -23.72 -19.16 5.67
N TRP A 275 -23.39 -18.51 4.56
CA TRP A 275 -22.08 -17.91 4.34
C TRP A 275 -21.78 -16.81 5.37
N ALA A 276 -22.71 -15.90 5.59
CA ALA A 276 -22.55 -14.80 6.55
C ALA A 276 -22.37 -15.30 7.98
N GLU A 277 -23.06 -16.38 8.37
CA GLU A 277 -22.91 -16.98 9.69
C GLU A 277 -21.55 -17.66 9.85
N SER A 278 -21.11 -18.43 8.84
CA SER A 278 -19.78 -19.06 8.84
C SER A 278 -18.67 -18.00 8.91
N THR A 279 -18.79 -16.92 8.12
CA THR A 279 -17.84 -15.80 8.12
C THR A 279 -17.78 -15.12 9.49
N ARG A 280 -18.93 -14.83 10.11
CA ARG A 280 -18.98 -14.26 11.47
C ARG A 280 -18.24 -15.13 12.47
N GLN A 281 -18.53 -16.44 12.46
CA GLN A 281 -17.90 -17.36 13.40
C GLN A 281 -16.38 -17.38 13.23
N SER A 282 -15.88 -17.50 12.00
CA SER A 282 -14.44 -17.53 11.73
C SER A 282 -13.74 -16.24 12.18
N PHE A 283 -14.33 -15.08 11.92
CA PHE A 283 -13.72 -13.80 12.30
C PHE A 283 -13.91 -13.44 13.77
N GLN A 284 -14.94 -13.95 14.43
CA GLN A 284 -15.05 -13.87 15.88
C GLN A 284 -13.95 -14.70 16.56
N GLU A 285 -13.71 -15.93 16.09
CA GLU A 285 -12.62 -16.77 16.57
C GLU A 285 -11.26 -16.11 16.36
N LEU A 286 -11.02 -15.51 15.18
CA LEU A 286 -9.81 -14.75 14.90
C LEU A 286 -9.66 -13.56 15.85
N SER A 287 -10.72 -12.78 16.06
CA SER A 287 -10.70 -11.63 16.99
C SER A 287 -10.37 -12.07 18.41
N GLU A 288 -10.94 -13.18 18.90
CA GLU A 288 -10.65 -13.72 20.23
C GLU A 288 -9.19 -14.18 20.34
N GLN A 289 -8.64 -14.79 19.29
CA GLN A 289 -7.22 -15.16 19.20
C GLN A 289 -6.31 -13.93 19.23
N CYS A 290 -6.58 -12.93 18.38
CA CYS A 290 -5.81 -11.69 18.36
C CYS A 290 -5.89 -10.98 19.71
N GLY A 291 -7.07 -10.91 20.34
CA GLY A 291 -7.26 -10.29 21.66
C GLY A 291 -6.52 -11.00 22.79
N SER A 292 -6.32 -12.30 22.65
CA SER A 292 -5.61 -13.12 23.67
C SER A 292 -4.10 -13.10 23.51
N ASN A 293 -3.58 -12.92 22.29
CA ASN A 293 -2.16 -13.04 21.97
C ASN A 293 -1.47 -11.69 21.75
N THR A 294 -2.22 -10.60 21.54
CA THR A 294 -1.65 -9.25 21.33
C THR A 294 -1.27 -8.61 22.69
N GLU A 295 -0.04 -8.11 22.80
CA GLU A 295 0.42 -7.38 23.97
C GLU A 295 0.94 -5.98 23.61
N PRO A 296 0.38 -4.91 24.21
CA PRO A 296 -0.78 -4.93 25.12
C PRO A 296 -2.09 -5.16 24.36
N ALA A 297 -3.04 -5.89 24.93
CA ALA A 297 -4.35 -6.15 24.29
C ALA A 297 -5.09 -4.85 23.89
N ALA A 298 -4.89 -3.77 24.61
CA ALA A 298 -5.43 -2.46 24.30
C ALA A 298 -4.93 -1.89 22.95
N LEU A 299 -3.89 -2.47 22.35
CA LEU A 299 -3.42 -2.07 21.02
C LEU A 299 -4.52 -2.18 19.95
N LEU A 300 -5.38 -3.20 20.06
CA LEU A 300 -6.50 -3.42 19.15
C LEU A 300 -7.50 -2.26 19.08
N ASP A 301 -7.54 -1.39 20.10
CA ASP A 301 -8.38 -0.18 20.12
C ASP A 301 -7.66 1.07 19.58
N HIS A 302 -6.37 0.96 19.21
CA HIS A 302 -5.52 2.11 18.93
C HIS A 302 -4.67 1.98 17.66
N VAL A 303 -5.00 1.06 16.74
CA VAL A 303 -4.28 0.89 15.46
C VAL A 303 -4.89 1.69 14.31
N ASP A 304 -5.80 2.62 14.59
CA ASP A 304 -6.42 3.47 13.59
C ASP A 304 -5.41 4.34 12.82
N THR A 305 -5.75 4.67 11.57
CA THR A 305 -4.86 5.45 10.68
C THR A 305 -4.57 6.86 11.19
N VAL A 306 -5.44 7.49 12.00
CA VAL A 306 -5.15 8.81 12.59
C VAL A 306 -4.03 8.69 13.64
N SER A 307 -4.02 7.62 14.42
CA SER A 307 -2.95 7.32 15.37
C SER A 307 -1.64 7.00 14.65
N ALA A 308 -1.68 6.20 13.58
CA ALA A 308 -0.50 5.92 12.72
C ALA A 308 0.05 7.21 12.04
N ALA A 309 -0.81 8.13 11.61
CA ALA A 309 -0.38 9.42 11.07
C ALA A 309 0.31 10.30 12.12
N ARG A 310 -0.09 10.22 13.38
CA ARG A 310 0.60 10.90 14.49
C ARG A 310 1.95 10.29 14.79
N ASP A 311 2.07 8.95 14.72
CA ASP A 311 3.37 8.27 14.80
C ASP A 311 4.30 8.76 13.70
N LEU A 312 3.80 8.83 12.46
CA LEU A 312 4.57 9.30 11.31
C LEU A 312 5.08 10.73 11.51
N ASP A 313 4.33 11.64 12.17
CA ASP A 313 4.84 12.98 12.45
C ASP A 313 5.95 12.97 13.52
N ILE A 314 5.87 12.08 14.51
CA ILE A 314 6.97 11.85 15.47
C ILE A 314 8.20 11.33 14.72
N LEU A 315 8.05 10.33 13.84
CA LEU A 315 9.15 9.77 13.05
C LEU A 315 9.79 10.84 12.16
N ARG A 316 8.99 11.66 11.46
CA ARG A 316 9.47 12.80 10.67
C ARG A 316 10.37 13.73 11.52
N ALA A 317 9.89 14.11 12.69
CA ALA A 317 10.63 15.02 13.57
C ALA A 317 11.93 14.41 14.09
N LEU A 318 11.91 13.12 14.47
CA LEU A 318 13.08 12.39 14.95
C LEU A 318 14.09 12.08 13.83
N ALA A 319 13.65 11.98 12.59
CA ALA A 319 14.52 11.93 11.42
C ALA A 319 15.12 13.31 11.05
N GLY A 320 14.84 14.37 11.85
CA GLY A 320 15.34 15.72 11.62
C GLY A 320 14.70 16.44 10.42
N GLN A 321 13.55 15.97 9.93
CA GLN A 321 12.88 16.54 8.77
C GLN A 321 11.90 17.64 9.19
N GLU A 322 12.03 18.85 8.61
CA GLU A 322 11.06 19.93 8.78
C GLU A 322 9.72 19.56 8.13
N LYS A 323 9.78 18.90 6.98
CA LYS A 323 8.64 18.48 6.16
C LYS A 323 8.74 16.99 5.88
N LEU A 324 7.60 16.33 5.83
CA LEU A 324 7.49 14.93 5.42
C LEU A 324 7.58 14.81 3.90
N ASN A 325 8.65 14.18 3.40
CA ASN A 325 8.64 13.63 2.04
C ASN A 325 8.18 12.19 2.14
N TYR A 326 7.26 11.81 1.27
CA TYR A 326 6.56 10.53 1.41
C TYR A 326 6.15 9.98 0.04
N LEU A 327 6.27 8.66 -0.10
CA LEU A 327 5.76 7.88 -1.22
C LEU A 327 4.94 6.73 -0.66
N GLY A 328 3.65 6.73 -0.91
CA GLY A 328 2.73 5.69 -0.45
C GLY A 328 1.96 5.07 -1.59
N PHE A 329 1.77 3.76 -1.45
CA PHE A 329 1.03 2.93 -2.37
C PHE A 329 -0.24 2.42 -1.70
N SER A 330 -1.35 2.29 -2.47
CA SER A 330 -2.56 1.66 -1.96
C SER A 330 -3.04 2.28 -0.62
N TYR A 331 -3.20 1.51 0.45
CA TYR A 331 -3.50 2.03 1.79
C TYR A 331 -2.51 3.11 2.27
N GLY A 332 -1.24 3.04 1.87
CA GLY A 332 -0.26 4.09 2.18
C GLY A 332 -0.67 5.48 1.68
N THR A 333 -1.52 5.56 0.66
CA THR A 333 -2.10 6.81 0.17
C THR A 333 -3.15 7.37 1.14
N TYR A 334 -3.93 6.50 1.77
CA TYR A 334 -4.89 6.87 2.80
C TYR A 334 -4.18 7.37 4.06
N LEU A 335 -3.15 6.67 4.52
CA LEU A 335 -2.31 7.11 5.64
C LEU A 335 -1.74 8.51 5.42
N ALA A 336 -1.15 8.77 4.24
CA ALA A 336 -0.58 10.08 3.94
C ALA A 336 -1.64 11.17 3.72
N SER A 337 -2.81 10.83 3.21
CA SER A 337 -3.93 11.77 3.10
C SER A 337 -4.43 12.20 4.48
N VAL A 338 -4.57 11.25 5.39
CA VAL A 338 -4.92 11.51 6.80
C VAL A 338 -3.81 12.31 7.50
N TYR A 339 -2.54 12.01 7.21
CA TYR A 339 -1.41 12.82 7.69
C TYR A 339 -1.50 14.26 7.20
N ALA A 340 -1.72 14.47 5.91
CA ALA A 340 -1.78 15.79 5.30
C ALA A 340 -2.96 16.63 5.85
N GLU A 341 -4.09 16.01 6.17
CA GLU A 341 -5.24 16.68 6.82
C GLU A 341 -4.90 17.11 8.26
N ASN A 342 -4.20 16.25 9.03
CA ASN A 342 -3.87 16.51 10.43
C ASN A 342 -2.65 17.43 10.59
N PHE A 343 -1.69 17.38 9.68
CA PHE A 343 -0.42 18.09 9.72
C PHE A 343 -0.10 18.84 8.43
N PRO A 344 -1.01 19.64 7.88
CA PRO A 344 -0.80 20.27 6.56
C PRO A 344 0.45 21.15 6.53
N GLY A 345 0.78 21.80 7.64
CA GLY A 345 1.99 22.59 7.79
C GLY A 345 3.29 21.78 7.75
N ASN A 346 3.25 20.47 7.93
CA ASN A 346 4.41 19.56 7.97
C ASN A 346 4.59 18.76 6.67
N THR A 347 3.72 18.94 5.66
CA THR A 347 3.83 18.26 4.36
C THR A 347 4.98 18.81 3.53
N GLY A 348 5.75 17.93 2.93
CA GLY A 348 6.78 18.19 1.93
C GLY A 348 6.35 17.70 0.56
N ARG A 349 7.17 16.87 -0.08
CA ARG A 349 6.87 16.22 -1.35
C ARG A 349 6.17 14.89 -1.09
N ILE A 350 4.89 14.82 -1.39
CA ILE A 350 4.06 13.64 -1.16
C ILE A 350 3.56 13.10 -2.48
N VAL A 351 3.77 11.80 -2.70
CA VAL A 351 3.26 11.05 -3.85
C VAL A 351 2.33 9.95 -3.33
N LEU A 352 1.17 9.83 -3.95
CA LEU A 352 0.11 8.88 -3.60
C LEU A 352 -0.23 8.07 -4.86
N ASP A 353 0.24 6.81 -4.92
CA ASP A 353 0.06 5.95 -6.09
C ASP A 353 -0.95 4.83 -5.79
N GLY A 354 -1.95 4.67 -6.66
CA GLY A 354 -3.05 3.75 -6.43
C GLY A 354 -3.92 4.22 -5.26
N ALA A 355 -4.53 5.40 -5.38
CA ALA A 355 -5.10 6.10 -4.24
C ALA A 355 -6.46 5.54 -3.78
N ILE A 356 -6.63 5.43 -2.46
CA ILE A 356 -7.93 5.20 -1.82
C ILE A 356 -8.68 6.53 -1.73
N ASP A 357 -9.98 6.52 -2.06
CA ASP A 357 -10.88 7.65 -1.83
C ASP A 357 -11.39 7.62 -0.38
N PRO A 358 -10.97 8.57 0.49
CA PRO A 358 -11.32 8.57 1.90
C PRO A 358 -12.79 8.90 2.18
N SER A 359 -13.56 9.29 1.17
CA SER A 359 -14.98 9.62 1.31
C SER A 359 -15.91 8.41 1.13
N LEU A 360 -15.38 7.27 0.70
CA LEU A 360 -16.16 6.05 0.48
C LEU A 360 -16.33 5.25 1.77
N SER A 361 -17.52 4.66 1.94
CA SER A 361 -17.79 3.64 2.95
C SER A 361 -17.13 2.30 2.59
N LEU A 362 -17.04 1.35 3.55
CA LEU A 362 -16.54 -0.01 3.29
C LEU A 362 -17.30 -0.70 2.17
N ALA A 363 -18.63 -0.59 2.17
CA ALA A 363 -19.47 -1.19 1.13
C ALA A 363 -19.20 -0.59 -0.26
N GLU A 364 -18.99 0.74 -0.35
CA GLU A 364 -18.65 1.39 -1.62
C GLU A 364 -17.26 1.00 -2.11
N GLN A 365 -16.29 0.86 -1.21
CA GLN A 365 -14.95 0.39 -1.55
C GLN A 365 -14.98 -1.06 -2.01
N GLY A 366 -15.62 -1.96 -1.27
CA GLY A 366 -15.73 -3.37 -1.64
C GLY A 366 -16.39 -3.58 -3.01
N LEU A 367 -17.52 -2.92 -3.26
CA LEU A 367 -18.17 -2.96 -4.57
C LEU A 367 -17.29 -2.35 -5.67
N GLY A 368 -16.59 -1.25 -5.37
CA GLY A 368 -15.67 -0.60 -6.29
C GLY A 368 -14.51 -1.51 -6.70
N GLN A 369 -13.88 -2.18 -5.75
CA GLN A 369 -12.81 -3.15 -5.99
C GLN A 369 -13.30 -4.36 -6.78
N ALA A 370 -14.41 -4.97 -6.38
CA ALA A 370 -14.97 -6.10 -7.11
C ALA A 370 -15.23 -5.77 -8.59
N LYS A 371 -15.74 -4.58 -8.88
CA LYS A 371 -15.93 -4.08 -10.26
C LYS A 371 -14.60 -3.80 -10.97
N GLY A 372 -13.61 -3.32 -10.23
CA GLY A 372 -12.24 -3.14 -10.75
C GLY A 372 -11.64 -4.46 -11.22
N PHE A 373 -11.71 -5.48 -10.37
CA PHE A 373 -11.24 -6.83 -10.72
C PHE A 373 -12.04 -7.47 -11.87
N GLU A 374 -13.37 -7.32 -11.88
CA GLU A 374 -14.20 -7.82 -13.00
C GLU A 374 -13.82 -7.15 -14.33
N GLN A 375 -13.52 -5.84 -14.29
CA GLN A 375 -13.06 -5.11 -15.48
C GLN A 375 -11.65 -5.54 -15.89
N ALA A 376 -10.73 -5.69 -14.95
CA ALA A 376 -9.37 -6.18 -15.22
C ALA A 376 -9.39 -7.60 -15.80
N LEU A 377 -10.26 -8.47 -15.30
CA LEU A 377 -10.45 -9.82 -15.87
C LEU A 377 -10.92 -9.75 -17.32
N ARG A 378 -11.85 -8.86 -17.66
CA ARG A 378 -12.30 -8.68 -19.05
C ARG A 378 -11.15 -8.21 -19.95
N THR A 379 -10.36 -7.27 -19.47
CA THR A 379 -9.16 -6.79 -20.18
C THR A 379 -8.15 -7.92 -20.37
N TYR A 380 -7.93 -8.74 -19.34
CA TYR A 380 -7.09 -9.93 -19.43
C TYR A 380 -7.61 -10.93 -20.48
N VAL A 381 -8.91 -11.18 -20.54
CA VAL A 381 -9.50 -12.10 -21.54
C VAL A 381 -9.27 -11.59 -22.96
N ASP A 382 -9.39 -10.28 -23.21
CA ASP A 382 -9.08 -9.68 -24.52
C ASP A 382 -7.60 -9.81 -24.86
N TYR A 383 -6.71 -9.55 -23.90
CA TYR A 383 -5.27 -9.76 -24.04
C TYR A 383 -4.95 -11.23 -24.34
N CYS A 384 -5.46 -12.17 -23.53
CA CYS A 384 -5.26 -13.61 -23.73
C CYS A 384 -5.66 -14.03 -25.15
N GLN A 385 -6.87 -13.70 -25.60
CA GLN A 385 -7.38 -14.11 -26.90
C GLN A 385 -6.65 -13.45 -28.08
N SER A 386 -5.91 -12.37 -27.85
CA SER A 386 -5.03 -11.75 -28.84
C SER A 386 -3.64 -12.39 -28.89
N SER A 387 -3.26 -13.16 -27.88
CA SER A 387 -1.95 -13.81 -27.74
C SER A 387 -1.97 -15.29 -28.16
N SER A 388 -0.81 -15.85 -28.45
CA SER A 388 -0.68 -17.29 -28.73
C SER A 388 -0.73 -18.09 -27.43
N GLY A 389 -1.43 -19.23 -27.45
CA GLY A 389 -1.51 -20.15 -26.29
C GLY A 389 -2.63 -19.82 -25.30
N CYS A 390 -3.52 -18.88 -25.63
CA CYS A 390 -4.70 -18.62 -24.82
C CYS A 390 -5.67 -19.81 -24.87
N PRO A 391 -6.09 -20.36 -23.71
CA PRO A 391 -7.08 -21.43 -23.65
C PRO A 391 -8.52 -20.94 -23.84
N LEU A 392 -8.73 -19.63 -23.78
CA LEU A 392 -10.05 -18.99 -23.90
C LEU A 392 -10.36 -18.62 -25.35
N SER A 393 -11.63 -18.61 -25.71
CA SER A 393 -12.04 -18.31 -27.09
C SER A 393 -13.48 -17.73 -27.13
N GLY A 394 -13.84 -17.18 -28.29
CA GLY A 394 -15.22 -16.75 -28.57
C GLY A 394 -15.54 -15.31 -28.17
N GLY A 395 -14.55 -14.48 -27.91
CA GLY A 395 -14.68 -13.09 -27.47
C GLY A 395 -14.75 -12.94 -25.96
N THR A 396 -14.68 -11.70 -25.46
CA THR A 396 -14.59 -11.36 -24.04
C THR A 396 -15.66 -12.02 -23.17
N ASP A 397 -16.93 -11.89 -23.56
CA ASP A 397 -18.04 -12.42 -22.75
C ASP A 397 -18.00 -13.95 -22.67
N VAL A 398 -17.64 -14.63 -23.76
CA VAL A 398 -17.52 -16.11 -23.77
C VAL A 398 -16.32 -16.54 -22.96
N GLY A 399 -15.18 -15.86 -23.06
CA GLY A 399 -13.99 -16.17 -22.27
C GLY A 399 -14.22 -16.00 -20.77
N VAL A 400 -14.87 -14.90 -20.35
CA VAL A 400 -15.28 -14.70 -18.96
C VAL A 400 -16.23 -15.82 -18.50
N GLN A 401 -17.17 -16.24 -19.36
CA GLN A 401 -18.07 -17.35 -19.02
C GLN A 401 -17.30 -18.67 -18.87
N GLN A 402 -16.30 -18.95 -19.71
CA GLN A 402 -15.45 -20.15 -19.56
C GLN A 402 -14.72 -20.16 -18.21
N ILE A 403 -14.24 -19.03 -17.72
CA ILE A 403 -13.63 -18.91 -16.39
C ILE A 403 -14.67 -19.16 -15.28
N ARG A 404 -15.86 -18.60 -15.40
CA ARG A 404 -16.97 -18.84 -14.45
C ARG A 404 -17.38 -20.32 -14.40
N ASP A 405 -17.42 -20.98 -15.55
CA ASP A 405 -17.73 -22.40 -15.63
C ASP A 405 -16.63 -23.26 -14.97
N LEU A 406 -15.35 -22.87 -15.13
CA LEU A 406 -14.23 -23.49 -14.43
C LEU A 406 -14.37 -23.34 -12.91
N ILE A 407 -14.61 -22.13 -12.40
CA ILE A 407 -14.80 -21.83 -10.97
C ILE A 407 -15.96 -22.67 -10.41
N THR A 408 -17.10 -22.68 -11.10
CA THR A 408 -18.28 -23.47 -10.68
C THR A 408 -17.99 -24.99 -10.65
N SER A 409 -17.25 -25.47 -11.66
CA SER A 409 -16.84 -26.88 -11.73
C SER A 409 -15.86 -27.24 -10.62
N ALA A 410 -14.91 -26.36 -10.31
CA ALA A 410 -13.90 -26.57 -9.26
C ALA A 410 -14.52 -26.53 -7.85
N ASN A 411 -15.53 -25.70 -7.62
CA ASN A 411 -16.29 -25.71 -6.37
C ASN A 411 -17.05 -27.03 -6.16
N SER A 412 -17.57 -27.61 -7.26
CA SER A 412 -18.29 -28.89 -7.18
C SER A 412 -17.35 -30.11 -7.12
N THR A 413 -16.21 -30.01 -7.79
CA THR A 413 -15.20 -31.07 -7.89
C THR A 413 -13.84 -30.40 -7.97
N PRO A 414 -13.15 -30.22 -6.83
CA PRO A 414 -11.85 -29.56 -6.78
C PRO A 414 -10.84 -30.17 -7.76
N LEU A 415 -9.96 -29.33 -8.28
CA LEU A 415 -8.90 -29.74 -9.18
C LEU A 415 -7.79 -30.46 -8.39
N ALA A 416 -7.27 -31.53 -8.93
CA ALA A 416 -6.10 -32.18 -8.36
C ALA A 416 -4.84 -31.32 -8.59
N THR A 417 -3.87 -31.47 -7.69
CA THR A 417 -2.53 -30.90 -7.84
C THR A 417 -1.48 -32.01 -7.85
N GLY A 418 -0.22 -31.63 -8.05
CA GLY A 418 0.90 -32.59 -7.90
C GLY A 418 1.06 -33.13 -6.47
N ASP A 419 0.53 -32.42 -5.46
CA ASP A 419 0.47 -32.86 -4.06
C ASP A 419 -0.87 -33.58 -3.79
N PRO A 420 -0.85 -34.87 -3.38
CA PRO A 420 -2.07 -35.62 -3.08
C PRO A 420 -2.88 -35.07 -1.88
N ASN A 421 -2.28 -34.21 -1.06
CA ASN A 421 -2.93 -33.61 0.10
C ASN A 421 -3.54 -32.23 -0.21
N ARG A 422 -3.32 -31.70 -1.42
CA ARG A 422 -3.78 -30.36 -1.84
C ARG A 422 -4.67 -30.45 -3.07
N THR A 423 -5.80 -29.76 -3.01
CA THR A 423 -6.70 -29.56 -4.15
C THR A 423 -6.97 -28.08 -4.32
N VAL A 424 -7.39 -27.68 -5.50
CA VAL A 424 -7.74 -26.28 -5.83
C VAL A 424 -9.25 -26.21 -6.06
N THR A 425 -9.91 -25.39 -5.27
CA THR A 425 -11.35 -25.08 -5.37
C THR A 425 -11.60 -23.90 -6.32
N GLY A 426 -12.87 -23.58 -6.57
CA GLY A 426 -13.20 -22.36 -7.31
C GLY A 426 -12.84 -21.07 -6.55
N SER A 427 -12.83 -21.12 -5.22
CA SER A 427 -12.37 -20.04 -4.35
C SER A 427 -10.88 -19.75 -4.57
N ASP A 428 -10.06 -20.79 -4.55
CA ASP A 428 -8.62 -20.67 -4.76
C ASP A 428 -8.32 -20.09 -6.15
N ILE A 429 -9.11 -20.47 -7.16
CA ILE A 429 -9.01 -19.88 -8.51
C ILE A 429 -9.31 -18.37 -8.48
N VAL A 430 -10.35 -17.93 -7.76
CA VAL A 430 -10.69 -16.50 -7.68
C VAL A 430 -9.60 -15.72 -6.96
N THR A 431 -9.02 -16.27 -5.89
CA THR A 431 -7.87 -15.68 -5.18
C THR A 431 -6.69 -15.52 -6.11
N ALA A 432 -6.27 -16.58 -6.79
CA ALA A 432 -5.16 -16.54 -7.74
C ALA A 432 -5.43 -15.57 -8.92
N LEU A 433 -6.67 -15.52 -9.43
CA LEU A 433 -7.05 -14.53 -10.44
C LEU A 433 -6.85 -13.10 -9.92
N SER A 434 -7.22 -12.81 -8.67
CA SER A 434 -6.98 -11.50 -8.06
C SER A 434 -5.50 -11.16 -8.05
N GLU A 435 -4.63 -12.07 -7.62
CA GLU A 435 -3.17 -11.90 -7.58
C GLU A 435 -2.58 -11.61 -8.97
N TYR A 436 -2.92 -12.40 -9.98
CA TYR A 436 -2.47 -12.16 -11.35
C TYR A 436 -2.94 -10.82 -11.91
N LEU A 437 -4.16 -10.39 -11.58
CA LEU A 437 -4.74 -9.14 -12.07
C LEU A 437 -4.18 -7.91 -11.35
N TYR A 438 -3.55 -8.07 -10.18
CA TYR A 438 -2.76 -7.00 -9.56
C TYR A 438 -1.57 -6.60 -10.40
N THR A 439 -1.04 -7.50 -11.23
CA THR A 439 0.15 -7.27 -12.04
C THR A 439 -0.18 -6.63 -13.40
N THR A 440 0.86 -6.17 -14.10
CA THR A 440 0.74 -5.64 -15.46
C THR A 440 0.62 -6.76 -16.50
N GLU A 441 0.17 -6.44 -17.70
CA GLU A 441 0.00 -7.36 -18.85
C GLU A 441 1.22 -8.24 -19.12
N GLN A 442 2.41 -7.76 -18.85
CA GLN A 442 3.67 -8.49 -19.06
C GLN A 442 3.78 -9.74 -18.19
N ASN A 443 3.06 -9.76 -17.07
CA ASN A 443 3.04 -10.86 -16.11
C ASN A 443 1.81 -11.77 -16.26
N TRP A 444 0.99 -11.63 -17.31
CA TRP A 444 -0.22 -12.42 -17.52
C TRP A 444 0.00 -13.76 -18.26
N GLU A 445 1.19 -14.00 -18.82
CA GLU A 445 1.48 -15.29 -19.46
C GLU A 445 1.37 -16.49 -18.50
N PRO A 446 1.84 -16.43 -17.24
CA PRO A 446 1.62 -17.51 -16.28
C PRO A 446 0.14 -17.82 -16.04
N LEU A 447 -0.75 -16.83 -16.04
CA LEU A 447 -2.19 -17.05 -15.93
C LEU A 447 -2.75 -17.81 -17.14
N ASN A 448 -2.29 -17.52 -18.37
CA ASN A 448 -2.67 -18.31 -19.55
C ASN A 448 -2.36 -19.78 -19.35
N LYS A 449 -1.17 -20.09 -18.81
CA LYS A 449 -0.73 -21.46 -18.53
C LYS A 449 -1.56 -22.11 -17.42
N ALA A 450 -1.85 -21.39 -16.33
CA ALA A 450 -2.65 -21.90 -15.23
C ALA A 450 -4.09 -22.24 -15.69
N LEU A 451 -4.70 -21.37 -16.48
CA LEU A 451 -6.02 -21.61 -17.07
C LEU A 451 -6.00 -22.78 -18.08
N ASP A 452 -4.94 -22.91 -18.91
CA ASP A 452 -4.83 -24.04 -19.86
C ASP A 452 -4.77 -25.36 -19.10
N GLN A 453 -3.93 -25.48 -18.07
CA GLN A 453 -3.83 -26.67 -17.23
C GLN A 453 -5.16 -26.99 -16.55
N ALA A 454 -5.82 -26.00 -15.98
CA ALA A 454 -7.09 -26.20 -15.28
C ALA A 454 -8.25 -26.59 -16.23
N ILE A 455 -8.39 -25.91 -17.37
CA ILE A 455 -9.50 -26.12 -18.31
C ILE A 455 -9.31 -27.41 -19.11
N ASN A 456 -8.11 -27.62 -19.69
CA ASN A 456 -7.87 -28.69 -20.64
C ASN A 456 -7.34 -29.97 -20.00
N HIS A 457 -6.69 -29.90 -18.83
CA HIS A 457 -6.06 -31.03 -18.16
C HIS A 457 -6.63 -31.33 -16.77
N ARG A 458 -7.53 -30.49 -16.22
CA ARG A 458 -8.07 -30.55 -14.85
C ARG A 458 -6.97 -30.59 -13.78
N ASP A 459 -5.86 -29.90 -14.06
CA ASP A 459 -4.72 -29.80 -13.18
C ASP A 459 -4.67 -28.39 -12.54
N GLY A 460 -4.78 -28.34 -11.20
CA GLY A 460 -4.75 -27.12 -10.42
C GLY A 460 -3.34 -26.70 -9.96
N SER A 461 -2.29 -27.45 -10.31
CA SER A 461 -0.94 -27.25 -9.76
C SER A 461 -0.40 -25.83 -9.95
N ALA A 462 -0.70 -25.18 -11.09
CA ALA A 462 -0.21 -23.82 -11.35
C ALA A 462 -0.93 -22.78 -10.51
N PHE A 463 -2.21 -22.96 -10.20
CA PHE A 463 -2.94 -22.10 -9.25
C PHE A 463 -2.48 -22.32 -7.80
N ALA A 464 -2.20 -23.56 -7.42
CA ALA A 464 -1.65 -23.88 -6.10
C ALA A 464 -0.25 -23.28 -5.87
N ALA A 465 0.57 -23.17 -6.92
CA ALA A 465 1.92 -22.61 -6.83
C ALA A 465 1.94 -21.08 -6.69
N SER A 466 0.95 -20.36 -7.21
CA SER A 466 0.85 -18.90 -7.01
C SER A 466 0.62 -18.55 -5.55
N GLU A 467 -0.27 -19.25 -4.87
CA GLU A 467 -0.54 -19.03 -3.45
C GLU A 467 0.67 -19.25 -2.53
N GLU A 468 1.62 -20.14 -2.92
CA GLU A 468 2.84 -20.37 -2.14
C GLU A 468 3.87 -19.25 -2.27
N GLN A 469 3.88 -18.55 -3.40
CA GLN A 469 4.83 -17.46 -3.66
C GLN A 469 4.45 -16.18 -2.92
N ASP A 470 3.15 -15.94 -2.76
CA ASP A 470 2.61 -14.73 -2.13
C ASP A 470 2.16 -14.95 -0.69
N SER A 471 2.41 -16.14 -0.11
CA SER A 471 2.20 -16.33 1.33
C SER A 471 2.98 -15.26 2.07
N PRO A 472 2.31 -14.30 2.75
CA PRO A 472 3.03 -13.32 3.56
C PRO A 472 3.94 -14.09 4.51
N SER A 473 5.16 -13.58 4.69
CA SER A 473 6.05 -14.05 5.74
C SER A 473 5.19 -14.29 6.99
N LYS A 474 5.48 -15.31 7.76
CA LYS A 474 4.75 -15.78 8.97
C LYS A 474 4.34 -14.70 10.00
N ASP A 475 4.52 -13.45 9.67
CA ASP A 475 4.09 -12.28 10.41
C ASP A 475 2.62 -12.02 10.11
N ASP A 476 1.80 -12.09 11.13
CA ASP A 476 0.32 -12.02 11.20
C ASP A 476 -0.38 -10.84 10.46
N GLY A 477 0.05 -10.51 9.24
CA GLY A 477 -0.48 -9.40 8.43
C GLY A 477 -2.00 -9.36 8.32
N GLY A 478 -2.67 -10.51 8.46
CA GLY A 478 -4.11 -10.60 8.42
C GLY A 478 -4.83 -9.98 9.60
N GLY A 479 -4.34 -10.22 10.79
CA GLY A 479 -4.90 -9.61 12.00
C GLY A 479 -4.78 -8.08 11.95
N ALA A 480 -3.64 -7.56 11.49
CA ALA A 480 -3.43 -6.12 11.35
C ALA A 480 -4.36 -5.49 10.31
N PHE A 481 -4.55 -6.15 9.15
CA PHE A 481 -5.49 -5.67 8.12
C PHE A 481 -6.90 -5.48 8.68
N GLN A 482 -7.44 -6.49 9.38
CA GLN A 482 -8.77 -6.45 9.95
C GLN A 482 -8.87 -5.37 11.04
N ALA A 483 -7.91 -5.34 11.96
CA ALA A 483 -7.92 -4.40 13.07
C ALA A 483 -7.89 -2.93 12.62
N VAL A 484 -6.99 -2.58 11.69
CA VAL A 484 -6.89 -1.22 11.15
C VAL A 484 -8.17 -0.86 10.40
N THR A 485 -8.64 -1.73 9.50
CA THR A 485 -9.83 -1.46 8.70
C THR A 485 -11.07 -1.28 9.58
N CYS A 486 -11.28 -2.14 10.59
CA CYS A 486 -12.43 -2.04 11.48
C CYS A 486 -12.39 -0.83 12.43
N LEU A 487 -11.21 -0.28 12.71
CA LEU A 487 -11.08 0.99 13.46
C LEU A 487 -11.25 2.24 12.57
N ASP A 488 -10.87 2.16 11.30
CA ASP A 488 -10.97 3.30 10.39
C ASP A 488 -12.39 3.54 9.89
N TYR A 489 -13.22 2.50 9.84
CA TYR A 489 -14.57 2.56 9.30
C TYR A 489 -15.61 2.07 10.31
N PRO A 490 -16.73 2.79 10.47
CA PRO A 490 -17.85 2.30 11.27
C PRO A 490 -18.57 1.16 10.53
N VAL A 491 -19.09 0.20 11.26
CA VAL A 491 -19.98 -0.82 10.70
C VAL A 491 -21.28 -0.16 10.23
N GLU A 492 -21.64 -0.38 8.97
CA GLU A 492 -22.88 0.13 8.39
C GLU A 492 -23.80 -1.01 7.93
N GLY A 493 -25.09 -0.90 8.29
CA GLY A 493 -26.11 -1.86 7.90
C GLY A 493 -26.25 -3.07 8.83
N ASP A 494 -26.90 -4.10 8.30
CA ASP A 494 -27.20 -5.37 8.95
C ASP A 494 -27.23 -6.50 7.91
N THR A 495 -27.48 -7.73 8.33
CA THR A 495 -27.52 -8.90 7.44
C THR A 495 -28.46 -8.70 6.24
N THR A 496 -29.59 -7.99 6.42
CA THR A 496 -30.53 -7.71 5.32
C THR A 496 -29.91 -6.74 4.31
N THR A 497 -29.25 -5.70 4.82
CA THR A 497 -28.54 -4.70 4.00
C THR A 497 -27.41 -5.38 3.21
N TRP A 498 -26.59 -6.19 3.89
CA TRP A 498 -25.45 -6.87 3.27
C TRP A 498 -25.90 -7.92 2.25
N ALA A 499 -27.01 -8.64 2.48
CA ALA A 499 -27.60 -9.53 1.48
C ALA A 499 -28.02 -8.79 0.20
N ALA A 500 -28.61 -7.59 0.35
CA ALA A 500 -28.98 -6.76 -0.79
C ALA A 500 -27.76 -6.23 -1.56
N GLN A 501 -26.68 -5.84 -0.86
CA GLN A 501 -25.40 -5.44 -1.45
C GLN A 501 -24.74 -6.62 -2.18
N TYR A 502 -24.79 -7.82 -1.62
CA TYR A 502 -24.29 -9.04 -2.26
C TYR A 502 -25.03 -9.34 -3.57
N GLU A 503 -26.34 -9.26 -3.56
CA GLU A 503 -27.14 -9.42 -4.78
C GLU A 503 -26.84 -8.32 -5.83
N GLN A 504 -26.45 -7.12 -5.39
CA GLN A 504 -25.96 -6.07 -6.30
C GLN A 504 -24.59 -6.47 -6.86
N ALA A 505 -23.64 -6.87 -6.02
CA ALA A 505 -22.30 -7.27 -6.44
C ALA A 505 -22.35 -8.44 -7.45
N LYS A 506 -23.19 -9.44 -7.23
CA LYS A 506 -23.40 -10.57 -8.17
C LYS A 506 -23.88 -10.13 -9.55
N ARG A 507 -24.57 -9.00 -9.66
CA ARG A 507 -24.97 -8.44 -10.97
C ARG A 507 -23.87 -7.62 -11.63
N GLU A 508 -23.05 -6.91 -10.85
CA GLU A 508 -22.09 -5.93 -11.36
C GLU A 508 -20.67 -6.49 -11.48
N ALA A 509 -20.32 -7.46 -10.62
CA ALA A 509 -19.01 -8.13 -10.57
C ALA A 509 -19.19 -9.61 -10.20
N PRO A 510 -19.77 -10.45 -11.10
CA PRO A 510 -20.24 -11.77 -10.75
C PRO A 510 -19.16 -12.79 -10.32
N ILE A 511 -17.90 -12.58 -10.69
CA ILE A 511 -16.78 -13.45 -10.26
C ILE A 511 -16.24 -12.98 -8.91
N PHE A 512 -16.18 -11.69 -8.68
CA PHE A 512 -15.59 -11.09 -7.48
C PHE A 512 -16.65 -10.58 -6.48
N ALA A 513 -17.89 -11.05 -6.58
CA ALA A 513 -19.00 -10.59 -5.73
C ALA A 513 -18.75 -10.85 -4.23
N ASP A 514 -18.09 -11.96 -3.91
CA ASP A 514 -17.83 -12.37 -2.54
C ASP A 514 -16.88 -11.40 -1.84
N SER A 515 -15.92 -10.81 -2.57
CA SER A 515 -15.01 -9.78 -2.03
C SER A 515 -15.67 -8.41 -1.85
N ALA A 516 -16.80 -8.16 -2.50
CA ALA A 516 -17.52 -6.88 -2.42
C ALA A 516 -18.26 -6.66 -1.09
N VAL A 517 -18.56 -7.74 -0.37
CA VAL A 517 -19.43 -7.71 0.80
C VAL A 517 -18.85 -8.60 1.89
N GLY A 518 -18.10 -8.08 2.77
CA GLY A 518 -17.54 -8.90 3.83
C GLY A 518 -17.05 -8.05 4.98
N MET A 519 -16.48 -6.89 4.67
CA MET A 519 -15.81 -6.09 5.70
C MET A 519 -16.75 -5.53 6.77
N ASP A 520 -17.94 -5.04 6.42
CA ASP A 520 -18.92 -4.63 7.42
C ASP A 520 -19.38 -5.82 8.30
N LEU A 521 -19.55 -7.00 7.68
CA LEU A 521 -19.88 -8.24 8.38
C LEU A 521 -18.76 -8.65 9.33
N VAL A 522 -17.52 -8.66 8.87
CA VAL A 522 -16.32 -8.97 9.66
C VAL A 522 -16.16 -7.99 10.80
N CYS A 523 -16.20 -6.68 10.53
CA CYS A 523 -16.06 -5.66 11.54
C CYS A 523 -17.20 -5.69 12.58
N SER A 524 -18.39 -6.21 12.22
CA SER A 524 -19.51 -6.34 13.16
C SER A 524 -19.24 -7.32 14.31
N VAL A 525 -18.29 -8.24 14.14
CA VAL A 525 -17.90 -9.26 15.13
C VAL A 525 -16.47 -9.08 15.65
N TRP A 526 -15.70 -8.16 15.05
CA TRP A 526 -14.31 -7.90 15.45
C TRP A 526 -14.17 -7.38 16.89
N GLY A 527 -15.20 -6.77 17.44
CA GLY A 527 -15.22 -6.28 18.83
C GLY A 527 -14.55 -4.92 19.07
N HIS A 528 -13.71 -4.46 18.15
CA HIS A 528 -13.00 -3.17 18.17
C HIS A 528 -13.47 -2.34 16.98
N ASN A 529 -14.28 -1.30 17.23
CA ASN A 529 -14.95 -0.59 16.15
C ASN A 529 -14.61 0.89 16.15
N GLY A 530 -14.32 1.39 14.94
CA GLY A 530 -14.10 2.80 14.68
C GLY A 530 -15.35 3.65 14.84
N THR A 531 -15.13 4.89 15.21
CA THR A 531 -16.20 5.91 15.27
C THR A 531 -16.05 6.97 14.17
N ARG A 532 -14.95 6.93 13.42
CA ARG A 532 -14.69 7.84 12.32
C ARG A 532 -15.63 7.52 11.16
N LYS A 533 -16.20 8.55 10.56
CA LYS A 533 -17.01 8.41 9.35
C LYS A 533 -16.15 8.75 8.13
N PRO A 534 -16.33 8.04 7.01
CA PRO A 534 -15.76 8.43 5.73
C PRO A 534 -16.07 9.90 5.43
N ALA A 535 -15.08 10.64 4.96
CA ALA A 535 -15.23 12.06 4.66
C ALA A 535 -14.17 12.51 3.67
N GLN A 536 -14.47 13.56 2.92
CA GLN A 536 -13.50 14.21 2.04
C GLN A 536 -12.32 14.77 2.84
N ILE A 537 -11.14 14.64 2.28
CA ILE A 537 -9.87 15.17 2.82
C ILE A 537 -9.42 16.35 1.96
N HIS A 538 -9.27 17.51 2.58
CA HIS A 538 -8.86 18.73 1.88
C HIS A 538 -7.40 19.09 2.08
N ALA A 539 -6.77 18.69 3.17
CA ALA A 539 -5.40 18.99 3.55
C ALA A 539 -5.04 20.48 3.38
N ARG A 540 -5.89 21.37 3.88
CA ARG A 540 -5.79 22.82 3.64
C ARG A 540 -4.48 23.40 4.14
N GLY A 541 -3.70 23.97 3.23
CA GLY A 541 -2.39 24.53 3.53
C GLY A 541 -1.23 23.56 3.39
N ALA A 542 -1.50 22.33 2.97
CA ALA A 542 -0.46 21.36 2.60
C ALA A 542 0.32 21.81 1.37
N ALA A 543 1.58 21.37 1.26
CA ALA A 543 2.35 21.47 0.03
C ALA A 543 1.62 20.73 -1.11
N PRO A 544 1.96 21.01 -2.39
CA PRO A 544 1.36 20.25 -3.49
C PRO A 544 1.54 18.75 -3.33
N ILE A 545 0.48 17.98 -3.58
CA ILE A 545 0.45 16.52 -3.47
C ILE A 545 0.23 15.93 -4.86
N LEU A 546 1.11 15.01 -5.27
CA LEU A 546 0.98 14.29 -6.54
C LEU A 546 0.21 12.99 -6.31
N VAL A 547 -0.91 12.84 -6.99
CA VAL A 547 -1.72 11.62 -6.99
C VAL A 547 -1.50 10.92 -8.34
N VAL A 548 -1.08 9.66 -8.31
CA VAL A 548 -0.90 8.81 -9.48
C VAL A 548 -2.06 7.83 -9.55
N GLY A 549 -2.66 7.70 -10.73
CA GLY A 549 -3.78 6.78 -10.92
C GLY A 549 -3.65 5.99 -12.22
N THR A 550 -3.76 4.67 -12.12
CA THR A 550 -3.73 3.73 -13.24
C THR A 550 -5.15 3.45 -13.74
N THR A 551 -5.39 3.58 -15.05
CA THR A 551 -6.74 3.48 -15.62
C THR A 551 -7.36 2.08 -15.49
N GLY A 552 -6.54 1.04 -15.49
CA GLY A 552 -6.93 -0.36 -15.30
C GLY A 552 -6.56 -0.93 -13.93
N ASP A 553 -6.47 -0.09 -12.89
CA ASP A 553 -6.21 -0.55 -11.52
C ASP A 553 -7.41 -1.31 -10.96
N PRO A 554 -7.24 -2.61 -10.61
CA PRO A 554 -8.32 -3.42 -10.06
C PRO A 554 -8.58 -3.16 -8.59
N ALA A 555 -7.55 -2.84 -7.79
CA ALA A 555 -7.60 -2.76 -6.34
C ALA A 555 -8.02 -1.38 -5.85
N THR A 556 -7.48 -0.32 -6.49
CA THR A 556 -7.86 1.06 -6.23
C THR A 556 -8.31 1.73 -7.54
N PRO A 557 -9.55 1.48 -7.95
CA PRO A 557 -10.06 1.95 -9.24
C PRO A 557 -9.73 3.40 -9.53
N TYR A 558 -9.29 3.70 -10.75
CA TYR A 558 -8.84 5.02 -11.21
C TYR A 558 -9.73 6.19 -10.77
N ALA A 559 -11.05 5.94 -10.67
CA ALA A 559 -12.01 6.94 -10.20
C ALA A 559 -11.68 7.46 -8.79
N TRP A 560 -11.06 6.64 -7.94
CA TRP A 560 -10.67 7.02 -6.58
C TRP A 560 -9.47 7.97 -6.57
N SER A 561 -8.47 7.71 -7.41
CA SER A 561 -7.32 8.62 -7.60
C SER A 561 -7.76 9.98 -8.13
N LYS A 562 -8.71 10.00 -9.06
CA LYS A 562 -9.34 11.26 -9.53
C LYS A 562 -10.05 11.99 -8.40
N SER A 563 -10.89 11.26 -7.65
CA SER A 563 -11.66 11.82 -6.55
C SER A 563 -10.75 12.41 -5.49
N LEU A 564 -9.70 11.68 -5.05
CA LEU A 564 -8.75 12.19 -4.08
C LEU A 564 -8.01 13.44 -4.57
N ALA A 565 -7.55 13.43 -5.82
CA ALA A 565 -6.85 14.60 -6.40
C ALA A 565 -7.76 15.84 -6.47
N GLU A 566 -9.07 15.65 -6.65
CA GLU A 566 -10.07 16.73 -6.65
C GLU A 566 -10.45 17.19 -5.23
N GLN A 567 -10.42 16.31 -4.24
CA GLN A 567 -10.70 16.63 -2.82
C GLN A 567 -9.58 17.48 -2.20
N LEU A 568 -8.33 17.15 -2.50
CA LEU A 568 -7.15 17.84 -1.96
C LEU A 568 -7.04 19.25 -2.54
N ASP A 569 -6.99 20.28 -1.67
CA ASP A 569 -6.85 21.70 -2.09
C ASP A 569 -5.58 21.93 -2.96
N SER A 570 -4.54 21.11 -2.76
CA SER A 570 -3.26 21.15 -3.48
C SER A 570 -2.97 19.89 -4.29
N GLY A 571 -3.98 19.06 -4.56
CA GLY A 571 -3.85 17.80 -5.29
C GLY A 571 -3.61 18.00 -6.79
N GLN A 572 -2.77 17.16 -7.37
CA GLN A 572 -2.58 17.09 -8.81
C GLN A 572 -2.55 15.65 -9.28
N LEU A 573 -3.40 15.30 -10.25
CA LEU A 573 -3.47 13.98 -10.83
C LEU A 573 -2.43 13.81 -11.95
N LEU A 574 -1.72 12.69 -11.92
CA LEU A 574 -0.95 12.08 -12.99
C LEU A 574 -1.65 10.78 -13.38
N THR A 575 -1.96 10.62 -14.66
CA THR A 575 -2.65 9.42 -15.16
C THR A 575 -1.67 8.50 -15.86
N TRP A 576 -1.74 7.22 -15.52
CA TRP A 576 -1.16 6.12 -16.30
C TRP A 576 -2.28 5.40 -17.06
N GLU A 577 -2.19 5.38 -18.39
CA GLU A 577 -3.07 4.53 -19.22
C GLU A 577 -2.43 3.14 -19.34
N GLY A 578 -2.74 2.27 -18.39
CA GLY A 578 -2.21 0.92 -18.25
C GLY A 578 -3.08 0.06 -17.35
N ASN A 579 -2.63 -1.16 -17.10
CA ASN A 579 -3.27 -2.15 -16.23
C ASN A 579 -2.39 -2.47 -15.01
N GLY A 580 -2.99 -3.10 -14.02
CA GLY A 580 -2.32 -3.48 -12.77
C GLY A 580 -2.48 -2.43 -11.67
N HIS A 581 -2.12 -2.82 -10.46
CA HIS A 581 -2.22 -1.98 -9.27
C HIS A 581 -0.98 -1.13 -9.12
N THR A 582 -1.15 0.20 -9.03
CA THR A 582 -0.08 1.22 -8.98
C THR A 582 0.71 1.36 -10.30
N ALA A 583 1.59 2.35 -10.41
CA ALA A 583 2.33 2.62 -11.64
C ALA A 583 3.82 2.91 -11.43
N TYR A 584 4.21 3.58 -10.32
CA TYR A 584 5.59 3.94 -10.07
C TYR A 584 6.44 2.72 -9.67
N GLY A 585 7.66 2.66 -10.19
CA GLY A 585 8.58 1.52 -9.97
C GLY A 585 8.40 0.37 -10.96
N GLY A 586 7.33 0.42 -11.79
CA GLY A 586 7.10 -0.50 -12.91
C GLY A 586 7.66 0.03 -14.23
N ASP A 587 7.14 -0.52 -15.34
CA ASP A 587 7.57 -0.21 -16.70
C ASP A 587 7.07 1.15 -17.24
N ALA A 588 6.33 1.90 -16.45
CA ALA A 588 5.76 3.20 -16.79
C ALA A 588 6.81 4.33 -16.72
N SER A 589 7.78 4.35 -17.66
CA SER A 589 8.91 5.30 -17.63
C SER A 589 8.49 6.75 -17.48
N CYS A 590 7.46 7.19 -18.20
CA CYS A 590 6.91 8.55 -18.09
C CYS A 590 6.38 8.86 -16.67
N VAL A 591 5.78 7.89 -15.98
CA VAL A 591 5.34 8.04 -14.58
C VAL A 591 6.56 8.11 -13.67
N ASN A 592 7.53 7.20 -13.86
CA ASN A 592 8.76 7.14 -13.07
C ASN A 592 9.52 8.48 -13.16
N ASP A 593 9.73 9.01 -14.36
CA ASP A 593 10.40 10.29 -14.59
C ASP A 593 9.66 11.47 -13.92
N ALA A 594 8.32 11.49 -14.00
CA ALA A 594 7.52 12.57 -13.42
C ALA A 594 7.52 12.54 -11.88
N VAL A 595 7.44 11.34 -11.29
CA VAL A 595 7.51 11.13 -9.83
C VAL A 595 8.89 11.48 -9.31
N ASP A 596 9.94 11.00 -9.96
CA ASP A 596 11.33 11.30 -9.60
C ASP A 596 11.63 12.79 -9.70
N ALA A 597 11.23 13.46 -10.79
CA ALA A 597 11.39 14.89 -10.93
C ALA A 597 10.69 15.65 -9.80
N TYR A 598 9.50 15.21 -9.39
CA TYR A 598 8.80 15.83 -8.28
C TYR A 598 9.49 15.54 -6.94
N LEU A 599 9.82 14.29 -6.63
CA LEU A 599 10.46 13.92 -5.36
C LEU A 599 11.89 14.51 -5.24
N ILE A 600 12.70 14.51 -6.31
CA ILE A 600 14.11 14.94 -6.25
C ILE A 600 14.24 16.47 -6.37
N SER A 601 13.50 17.12 -7.26
CA SER A 601 13.66 18.54 -7.55
C SER A 601 12.46 19.41 -7.15
N GLY A 602 11.33 18.81 -6.74
CA GLY A 602 10.09 19.53 -6.47
C GLY A 602 9.35 19.97 -7.75
N THR A 603 9.75 19.45 -8.92
CA THR A 603 9.14 19.80 -10.19
C THR A 603 7.87 19.01 -10.40
N MET A 604 6.71 19.62 -10.16
CA MET A 604 5.42 18.99 -10.45
C MET A 604 5.28 18.74 -11.96
N PRO A 605 4.71 17.58 -12.36
CA PRO A 605 4.41 17.34 -13.76
C PRO A 605 3.40 18.36 -14.29
N LYS A 606 3.30 18.48 -15.62
CA LYS A 606 2.28 19.34 -16.23
C LYS A 606 0.88 18.86 -15.79
N LYS A 607 0.03 19.83 -15.41
CA LYS A 607 -1.35 19.49 -14.99
C LYS A 607 -2.08 18.72 -16.08
N GLY A 608 -2.66 17.57 -15.70
CA GLY A 608 -3.37 16.67 -16.61
C GLY A 608 -2.43 15.87 -17.51
N LEU A 609 -1.16 15.64 -17.07
CA LEU A 609 -0.27 14.72 -17.76
C LEU A 609 -0.88 13.33 -17.74
N THR A 610 -0.96 12.73 -18.92
CA THR A 610 -1.32 11.32 -19.11
C THR A 610 -0.13 10.63 -19.75
N CYS A 611 0.33 9.56 -19.14
CA CYS A 611 1.40 8.69 -19.61
C CYS A 611 0.80 7.45 -20.26
N HIS A 612 1.43 6.95 -21.31
CA HIS A 612 0.96 5.78 -22.08
C HIS A 612 2.07 4.73 -22.16
N GLY A 613 1.70 3.45 -22.30
CA GLY A 613 2.67 2.39 -22.56
C GLY A 613 3.41 2.62 -23.88
N ASN A 614 4.73 2.41 -23.88
CA ASN A 614 5.68 2.62 -24.98
C ASN A 614 6.15 4.08 -25.23
N GLU A 615 5.98 5.01 -24.28
CA GLU A 615 6.64 6.32 -24.34
C GLU A 615 7.83 6.41 -23.40
#